data_32abfb32426f45747e1206c3e988bb22
#
_entry.id   32abfb32426f45747e1206c3e988bb22
#
_cell.length_a   1.000
_cell.length_b   1.000
_cell.length_c   1.000
_cell.angle_alpha   90.00
_cell.angle_beta   90.00
_cell.angle_gamma   90.00
#
_symmetry.space_group_name_H-M   'P 1'
#
loop_
_entity.id
_entity.type
_entity.pdbx_description
1 polymer ?
#
loop_
_entity_poly.entity_id
_entity_poly.type
_entity_poly.pdbx_seq_one_letter_code
_entity_poly.pdbx_strand_id
1 'polypeptide(L)'
;MVTEAKPGSSAWFSHVEAAEVVSDPAAAAWDVDVDVVVVGYGGAGVAAALHAAEQGLSVAALDRFNNGGSTAMNGGIVYAGGGTAVQREAGYADTPEEMFKYLKMEAQGVVSDATLRRFCDESPGLIDWLIGHGVKFKAKAFPGKTSYPPLDYFLYHADSSLAGGYTAVSKPAPRGHKVYSAIHNKTGVGFGRALWEPLRHAAERQGVKTFPPAEVRRLLVDPQGAVVGVAALTFEPGSAAEREHARYRRTSTKLLLALPPQFPGGKFLWKLAARYSAKAEALERAHRVERRFRARRGVVLSAGGFIFNRPMVEALAPKYSAGMPLGNPGDDGSGIRLGQTAGGAVDRMSHLSAWRFLNPPVALSRSMLVDARGARFCDESWYGSAIAYEMCERHEGKGWLILDAGLYRQAWRNVLRDKLLPFQRDPVVLALLFQRRKAATLEALAAKMGFDPVVFAQTARAYNDAAAGQAQDPFGKTAADMSPMGEGPYYAIDVSITSRLFPLTTLTLGGLKVEEETGAVLNTAGKPIKGLYAAGRTAIGVCSHLYVSGLSAADCLFSGRRAAADMAAAVN
;
A
#
# COMPACT_ATOMS: atom_id res chain seq x y z
N MET A 1 -19.04 13.99 -8.08
CA MET A 1 -19.56 12.75 -8.71
C MET A 1 -18.38 12.02 -9.29
N VAL A 2 -18.09 10.83 -8.82
CA VAL A 2 -17.06 9.97 -9.42
C VAL A 2 -17.64 9.51 -10.77
N THR A 3 -16.95 9.84 -11.86
CA THR A 3 -17.39 9.46 -13.21
C THR A 3 -17.55 7.94 -13.28
N GLU A 4 -18.75 7.49 -13.63
CA GLU A 4 -19.03 6.09 -13.88
C GLU A 4 -18.09 5.59 -14.98
N ALA A 5 -17.32 4.53 -14.68
CA ALA A 5 -16.61 3.81 -15.72
C ALA A 5 -17.63 3.27 -16.71
N LYS A 6 -17.44 3.54 -18.00
CA LYS A 6 -18.36 3.05 -19.04
C LYS A 6 -18.53 1.54 -18.89
N PRO A 7 -19.78 1.02 -18.85
CA PRO A 7 -20.00 -0.41 -18.80
C PRO A 7 -19.26 -1.10 -19.96
N GLY A 8 -18.40 -2.08 -19.64
CA GLY A 8 -17.69 -2.89 -20.64
C GLY A 8 -16.26 -2.48 -20.98
N SER A 9 -15.68 -1.44 -20.36
CA SER A 9 -14.34 -0.94 -20.74
C SER A 9 -13.13 -1.71 -20.19
N SER A 10 -13.26 -2.53 -19.15
CA SER A 10 -12.26 -3.53 -18.75
C SER A 10 -12.81 -4.52 -17.73
N ALA A 11 -12.25 -5.74 -17.73
CA ALA A 11 -12.58 -6.81 -16.79
C ALA A 11 -12.20 -6.50 -15.32
N TRP A 12 -11.53 -5.39 -15.08
CA TRP A 12 -11.01 -4.99 -13.76
C TRP A 12 -11.96 -4.12 -12.95
N PHE A 13 -13.00 -3.54 -13.57
CA PHE A 13 -13.91 -2.66 -12.85
C PHE A 13 -15.14 -3.42 -12.38
N SER A 14 -15.33 -3.50 -11.07
CA SER A 14 -16.59 -3.95 -10.49
C SER A 14 -17.68 -2.93 -10.81
N HIS A 15 -18.81 -3.40 -11.25
CA HIS A 15 -19.97 -2.55 -11.48
C HIS A 15 -20.66 -2.28 -10.14
N VAL A 16 -20.85 -1.01 -9.80
CA VAL A 16 -21.54 -0.56 -8.59
C VAL A 16 -22.88 0.06 -8.98
N GLU A 17 -23.95 -0.38 -8.33
CA GLU A 17 -25.31 0.08 -8.53
C GLU A 17 -25.75 0.96 -7.35
N ALA A 18 -26.81 1.74 -7.54
CA ALA A 18 -27.43 2.52 -6.47
C ALA A 18 -27.87 1.62 -5.31
N ALA A 19 -27.84 2.15 -4.10
CA ALA A 19 -28.37 1.44 -2.93
C ALA A 19 -29.88 1.15 -3.14
N GLU A 20 -30.30 -0.06 -2.73
CA GLU A 20 -31.68 -0.53 -2.84
C GLU A 20 -32.37 -0.41 -1.49
N VAL A 21 -33.58 0.18 -1.46
CA VAL A 21 -34.39 0.26 -0.25
C VAL A 21 -35.15 -1.06 -0.04
N VAL A 22 -34.91 -1.72 1.08
CA VAL A 22 -35.66 -2.89 1.55
C VAL A 22 -36.73 -2.40 2.52
N SER A 23 -37.98 -2.44 2.10
CA SER A 23 -39.12 -1.86 2.85
C SER A 23 -39.29 -2.47 4.24
N ASP A 24 -39.11 -3.78 4.35
CA ASP A 24 -39.13 -4.53 5.62
C ASP A 24 -37.96 -5.53 5.67
N PRO A 25 -36.83 -5.15 6.28
CA PRO A 25 -35.68 -6.06 6.41
C PRO A 25 -35.97 -7.33 7.22
N ALA A 26 -37.00 -7.34 8.08
CA ALA A 26 -37.35 -8.50 8.88
C ALA A 26 -38.12 -9.55 8.06
N ALA A 27 -38.98 -9.10 7.14
CA ALA A 27 -39.80 -9.96 6.29
C ALA A 27 -39.14 -10.27 4.93
N ALA A 28 -38.06 -9.57 4.57
CA ALA A 28 -37.37 -9.77 3.29
C ALA A 28 -36.74 -11.17 3.20
N ALA A 29 -36.71 -11.72 1.99
CA ALA A 29 -36.01 -12.96 1.71
C ALA A 29 -34.48 -12.72 1.67
N TRP A 30 -33.76 -13.42 2.51
CA TRP A 30 -32.31 -13.39 2.61
C TRP A 30 -31.72 -14.76 2.29
N ASP A 31 -30.70 -14.80 1.43
CA ASP A 31 -29.96 -16.04 1.14
C ASP A 31 -28.99 -16.39 2.26
N VAL A 32 -28.45 -15.35 2.93
CA VAL A 32 -27.53 -15.48 4.06
C VAL A 32 -27.89 -14.42 5.10
N ASP A 33 -28.05 -14.84 6.35
CA ASP A 33 -28.34 -13.98 7.50
C ASP A 33 -27.25 -14.14 8.55
N VAL A 34 -26.51 -13.05 8.81
CA VAL A 34 -25.35 -13.01 9.73
C VAL A 34 -25.32 -11.69 10.48
N ASP A 35 -24.47 -11.58 11.50
CA ASP A 35 -24.26 -10.33 12.24
C ASP A 35 -23.47 -9.33 11.41
N VAL A 36 -22.38 -9.79 10.77
CA VAL A 36 -21.44 -8.94 10.04
C VAL A 36 -21.22 -9.45 8.63
N VAL A 37 -21.34 -8.55 7.65
CA VAL A 37 -20.92 -8.82 6.27
C VAL A 37 -19.65 -8.01 5.97
N VAL A 38 -18.59 -8.69 5.52
CA VAL A 38 -17.32 -8.09 5.14
C VAL A 38 -17.19 -8.10 3.62
N VAL A 39 -17.03 -6.92 3.00
CA VAL A 39 -16.88 -6.72 1.56
C VAL A 39 -15.43 -6.46 1.21
N GLY A 40 -14.76 -7.47 0.61
CA GLY A 40 -13.32 -7.51 0.37
C GLY A 40 -12.56 -8.21 1.50
N TYR A 41 -11.89 -9.31 1.18
CA TYR A 41 -11.24 -10.18 2.17
C TYR A 41 -9.70 -10.09 2.09
N GLY A 42 -9.19 -8.84 1.94
CA GLY A 42 -7.79 -8.48 2.09
C GLY A 42 -7.39 -8.36 3.58
N GLY A 43 -6.34 -7.57 3.87
CA GLY A 43 -5.83 -7.40 5.24
C GLY A 43 -6.84 -6.82 6.21
N ALA A 44 -7.57 -5.76 5.81
CA ALA A 44 -8.58 -5.14 6.67
C ALA A 44 -9.80 -6.05 6.86
N GLY A 45 -10.24 -6.70 5.78
CA GLY A 45 -11.40 -7.59 5.84
C GLY A 45 -11.14 -8.85 6.65
N VAL A 46 -9.98 -9.48 6.51
CA VAL A 46 -9.65 -10.67 7.32
C VAL A 46 -9.51 -10.32 8.82
N ALA A 47 -8.96 -9.13 9.13
CA ALA A 47 -8.85 -8.65 10.50
C ALA A 47 -10.22 -8.34 11.11
N ALA A 48 -11.11 -7.68 10.35
CA ALA A 48 -12.48 -7.42 10.78
C ALA A 48 -13.27 -8.72 11.00
N ALA A 49 -13.20 -9.63 10.03
CA ALA A 49 -13.92 -10.90 10.11
C ALA A 49 -13.46 -11.78 11.28
N LEU A 50 -12.12 -11.91 11.44
CA LEU A 50 -11.55 -12.69 12.52
C LEU A 50 -11.90 -12.09 13.89
N HIS A 51 -11.71 -10.77 14.05
CA HIS A 51 -11.99 -10.12 15.32
C HIS A 51 -13.49 -10.13 15.68
N ALA A 52 -14.39 -9.96 14.71
CA ALA A 52 -15.83 -10.11 14.92
C ALA A 52 -16.20 -11.54 15.37
N ALA A 53 -15.62 -12.56 14.75
CA ALA A 53 -15.85 -13.96 15.11
C ALA A 53 -15.27 -14.28 16.51
N GLU A 54 -14.15 -13.71 16.90
CA GLU A 54 -13.59 -13.81 18.28
C GLU A 54 -14.54 -13.23 19.34
N GLN A 55 -15.37 -12.24 18.95
CA GLN A 55 -16.41 -11.66 19.81
C GLN A 55 -17.75 -12.44 19.73
N GLY A 56 -17.76 -13.60 19.10
CA GLY A 56 -18.95 -14.47 19.00
C GLY A 56 -19.95 -14.07 17.92
N LEU A 57 -19.60 -13.12 17.02
CA LEU A 57 -20.47 -12.70 15.95
C LEU A 57 -20.39 -13.66 14.76
N SER A 58 -21.54 -13.92 14.12
CA SER A 58 -21.59 -14.63 12.85
C SER A 58 -21.14 -13.73 11.71
N VAL A 59 -20.24 -14.22 10.83
CA VAL A 59 -19.61 -13.41 9.78
C VAL A 59 -19.69 -14.07 8.41
N ALA A 60 -20.09 -13.30 7.40
CA ALA A 60 -19.94 -13.64 5.99
C ALA A 60 -18.91 -12.70 5.32
N ALA A 61 -17.86 -13.28 4.74
CA ALA A 61 -16.82 -12.54 4.01
C ALA A 61 -16.95 -12.78 2.50
N LEU A 62 -17.16 -11.69 1.77
CA LEU A 62 -17.33 -11.68 0.32
C LEU A 62 -16.06 -11.15 -0.36
N ASP A 63 -15.48 -11.93 -1.27
CA ASP A 63 -14.26 -11.54 -1.99
C ASP A 63 -14.41 -11.76 -3.50
N ARG A 64 -14.07 -10.74 -4.27
CA ARG A 64 -14.20 -10.75 -5.73
C ARG A 64 -13.24 -11.74 -6.41
N PHE A 65 -12.04 -11.94 -5.84
CA PHE A 65 -10.96 -12.69 -6.49
C PHE A 65 -10.40 -13.86 -5.64
N ASN A 66 -10.78 -13.97 -4.39
CA ASN A 66 -10.33 -15.02 -3.44
C ASN A 66 -8.80 -15.18 -3.37
N ASN A 67 -8.09 -14.09 -3.28
CA ASN A 67 -6.63 -14.13 -3.32
C ASN A 67 -5.93 -13.31 -2.23
N GLY A 68 -6.68 -12.79 -1.25
CA GLY A 68 -6.16 -11.97 -0.15
C GLY A 68 -5.83 -10.53 -0.54
N GLY A 69 -6.33 -10.10 -1.71
CA GLY A 69 -6.17 -8.75 -2.20
C GLY A 69 -4.71 -8.31 -2.30
N SER A 70 -4.47 -7.02 -2.19
CA SER A 70 -3.13 -6.43 -2.23
C SER A 70 -2.28 -6.82 -1.02
N THR A 71 -2.89 -7.23 0.10
CA THR A 71 -2.16 -7.72 1.27
C THR A 71 -1.40 -9.00 0.97
N ALA A 72 -2.01 -9.98 0.30
CA ALA A 72 -1.32 -11.20 -0.06
C ALA A 72 -0.24 -11.03 -1.14
N MET A 73 -0.27 -9.91 -1.88
CA MET A 73 0.71 -9.60 -2.94
C MET A 73 1.86 -8.71 -2.46
N ASN A 74 1.76 -8.12 -1.26
CA ASN A 74 2.78 -7.20 -0.73
C ASN A 74 4.03 -7.93 -0.21
N GLY A 75 5.01 -7.15 0.26
CA GLY A 75 6.29 -7.65 0.81
C GLY A 75 6.19 -8.29 2.20
N GLY A 76 5.00 -8.41 2.79
CA GLY A 76 4.81 -8.99 4.12
C GLY A 76 5.42 -8.15 5.26
N ILE A 77 5.40 -6.82 5.13
CA ILE A 77 5.85 -5.90 6.17
C ILE A 77 4.64 -5.39 6.94
N VAL A 78 4.75 -5.41 8.27
CA VAL A 78 3.84 -4.75 9.20
C VAL A 78 4.63 -3.66 9.91
N TYR A 79 4.20 -2.40 9.81
CA TYR A 79 4.81 -1.31 10.56
C TYR A 79 4.27 -1.32 11.98
N ALA A 80 5.15 -1.62 12.93
CA ALA A 80 4.80 -1.68 14.34
C ALA A 80 5.99 -1.22 15.18
N GLY A 81 5.70 -0.67 16.35
CA GLY A 81 6.72 -0.15 17.27
C GLY A 81 6.23 -0.16 18.70
N GLY A 82 6.77 0.73 19.51
CA GLY A 82 6.35 0.87 20.90
C GLY A 82 6.88 -0.24 21.81
N GLY A 83 7.92 -0.96 21.41
CA GLY A 83 8.50 -2.04 22.21
C GLY A 83 7.81 -3.39 21.96
N THR A 84 7.65 -3.79 20.70
CA THR A 84 7.15 -5.13 20.34
C THR A 84 8.05 -6.24 20.89
N ALA A 85 7.53 -7.45 21.05
CA ALA A 85 8.32 -8.62 21.45
C ALA A 85 9.53 -8.84 20.53
N VAL A 86 9.33 -8.64 19.20
CA VAL A 86 10.37 -8.78 18.18
C VAL A 86 11.47 -7.72 18.33
N GLN A 87 11.10 -6.45 18.65
CA GLN A 87 12.08 -5.38 18.90
C GLN A 87 12.92 -5.69 20.16
N ARG A 88 12.29 -6.12 21.25
CA ARG A 88 12.99 -6.48 22.49
C ARG A 88 13.94 -7.66 22.29
N GLU A 89 13.51 -8.71 21.60
CA GLU A 89 14.35 -9.87 21.26
C GLU A 89 15.56 -9.46 20.39
N ALA A 90 15.39 -8.47 19.49
CA ALA A 90 16.44 -7.92 18.65
C ALA A 90 17.38 -6.94 19.40
N GLY A 91 17.12 -6.64 20.68
CA GLY A 91 17.91 -5.71 21.50
C GLY A 91 17.60 -4.24 21.28
N TYR A 92 16.43 -3.89 20.71
CA TYR A 92 16.02 -2.51 20.50
C TYR A 92 14.98 -2.07 21.55
N ALA A 93 15.21 -0.89 22.11
CA ALA A 93 14.25 -0.20 22.95
C ALA A 93 13.46 0.82 22.09
N ASP A 94 12.14 0.69 22.06
CA ASP A 94 11.22 1.64 21.45
C ASP A 94 10.04 1.87 22.40
N THR A 95 9.36 3.00 22.27
CA THR A 95 8.17 3.32 23.06
C THR A 95 7.03 3.81 22.17
N PRO A 96 5.76 3.66 22.60
CA PRO A 96 4.63 4.23 21.87
C PRO A 96 4.78 5.76 21.67
N GLU A 97 5.36 6.47 22.64
CA GLU A 97 5.64 7.90 22.55
C GLU A 97 6.62 8.24 21.41
N GLU A 98 7.72 7.51 21.28
CA GLU A 98 8.69 7.75 20.20
C GLU A 98 8.11 7.38 18.82
N MET A 99 7.27 6.35 18.76
CA MET A 99 6.52 6.00 17.55
C MET A 99 5.50 7.09 17.18
N PHE A 100 4.78 7.64 18.19
CA PHE A 100 3.83 8.72 17.99
C PHE A 100 4.50 10.00 17.48
N LYS A 101 5.60 10.43 18.08
CA LYS A 101 6.37 11.61 17.62
C LYS A 101 6.77 11.47 16.16
N TYR A 102 7.27 10.30 15.77
CA TYR A 102 7.63 10.02 14.38
C TYR A 102 6.41 10.05 13.45
N LEU A 103 5.37 9.27 13.77
CA LEU A 103 4.19 9.18 12.91
C LEU A 103 3.39 10.48 12.82
N LYS A 104 3.48 11.36 13.83
CA LYS A 104 2.85 12.68 13.75
C LYS A 104 3.43 13.52 12.62
N MET A 105 4.73 13.40 12.33
CA MET A 105 5.37 14.06 11.18
C MET A 105 4.89 13.47 9.85
N GLU A 106 4.63 12.16 9.78
CA GLU A 106 4.17 11.48 8.56
C GLU A 106 2.66 11.66 8.32
N ALA A 107 1.86 11.60 9.37
CA ALA A 107 0.40 11.68 9.29
C ALA A 107 -0.12 13.10 9.03
N GLN A 108 0.59 14.14 9.50
CA GLN A 108 0.27 15.56 9.29
C GLN A 108 -1.22 15.91 9.52
N GLY A 109 -1.81 15.36 10.59
CA GLY A 109 -3.20 15.63 10.96
C GLY A 109 -4.27 14.94 10.08
N VAL A 110 -3.92 13.90 9.33
CA VAL A 110 -4.91 13.10 8.57
C VAL A 110 -5.88 12.36 9.47
N VAL A 111 -5.42 12.00 10.65
CA VAL A 111 -6.23 11.53 11.78
C VAL A 111 -5.91 12.37 13.00
N SER A 112 -6.80 12.37 14.00
CA SER A 112 -6.60 13.08 15.26
C SER A 112 -5.39 12.50 16.02
N ASP A 113 -4.81 13.33 16.90
CA ASP A 113 -3.75 12.90 17.81
C ASP A 113 -4.21 11.73 18.71
N ALA A 114 -5.49 11.69 19.07
CA ALA A 114 -6.08 10.60 19.86
C ALA A 114 -6.04 9.26 19.12
N THR A 115 -6.48 9.25 17.85
CA THR A 115 -6.42 8.06 16.99
C THR A 115 -5.00 7.61 16.72
N LEU A 116 -4.09 8.56 16.44
CA LEU A 116 -2.69 8.26 16.22
C LEU A 116 -2.02 7.68 17.49
N ARG A 117 -2.35 8.23 18.66
CA ARG A 117 -1.90 7.72 19.97
C ARG A 117 -2.37 6.29 20.18
N ARG A 118 -3.69 6.06 20.01
CA ARG A 118 -4.27 4.72 20.11
C ARG A 118 -3.59 3.71 19.18
N PHE A 119 -3.33 4.09 17.93
CA PHE A 119 -2.61 3.24 16.98
C PHE A 119 -1.21 2.87 17.48
N CYS A 120 -0.48 3.82 18.08
CA CYS A 120 0.86 3.58 18.63
C CYS A 120 0.81 2.72 19.90
N ASP A 121 -0.14 2.96 20.78
CA ASP A 121 -0.29 2.24 22.05
C ASP A 121 -0.71 0.77 21.81
N GLU A 122 -1.59 0.53 20.83
CA GLU A 122 -2.04 -0.82 20.43
C GLU A 122 -1.00 -1.57 19.58
N SER A 123 0.03 -0.90 19.07
CA SER A 123 1.00 -1.46 18.11
C SER A 123 1.76 -2.69 18.63
N PRO A 124 2.28 -2.74 19.88
CA PRO A 124 2.88 -3.97 20.40
C PRO A 124 1.91 -5.14 20.44
N GLY A 125 0.69 -4.92 20.95
CA GLY A 125 -0.36 -5.92 21.02
C GLY A 125 -0.84 -6.41 19.64
N LEU A 126 -0.71 -5.60 18.59
CA LEU A 126 -0.99 -6.02 17.22
C LEU A 126 -0.03 -7.13 16.77
N ILE A 127 1.27 -7.00 17.08
CA ILE A 127 2.26 -8.04 16.75
C ILE A 127 1.99 -9.32 17.55
N ASP A 128 1.64 -9.20 18.83
CA ASP A 128 1.31 -10.35 19.68
C ASP A 128 0.04 -11.06 19.17
N TRP A 129 -0.99 -10.30 18.75
CA TRP A 129 -2.21 -10.86 18.14
C TRP A 129 -1.88 -11.60 16.83
N LEU A 130 -1.04 -11.05 15.97
CA LEU A 130 -0.59 -11.72 14.74
C LEU A 130 0.13 -13.03 15.04
N ILE A 131 1.02 -13.04 16.03
CA ILE A 131 1.76 -14.23 16.46
C ILE A 131 0.78 -15.28 17.00
N GLY A 132 -0.19 -14.88 17.82
CA GLY A 132 -1.24 -15.74 18.36
C GLY A 132 -2.08 -16.44 17.27
N HIS A 133 -2.23 -15.79 16.11
CA HIS A 133 -2.93 -16.36 14.94
C HIS A 133 -2.02 -17.09 13.96
N GLY A 134 -0.75 -17.33 14.32
CA GLY A 134 0.17 -18.16 13.55
C GLY A 134 1.02 -17.40 12.53
N VAL A 135 1.00 -16.06 12.50
CA VAL A 135 1.95 -15.27 11.74
C VAL A 135 3.32 -15.34 12.42
N LYS A 136 4.37 -15.60 11.66
CA LYS A 136 5.71 -15.80 12.22
C LYS A 136 6.59 -14.59 11.93
N PHE A 137 7.32 -14.13 12.94
CA PHE A 137 8.35 -13.11 12.84
C PHE A 137 9.70 -13.67 13.34
N LYS A 138 10.79 -12.95 13.07
CA LYS A 138 12.13 -13.20 13.59
C LYS A 138 12.80 -11.89 13.95
N ALA A 139 13.59 -11.90 14.99
CA ALA A 139 14.21 -10.70 15.57
C ALA A 139 15.53 -10.27 14.91
N LYS A 140 15.95 -10.89 13.80
CA LYS A 140 17.21 -10.50 13.14
C LYS A 140 17.03 -9.16 12.41
N ALA A 141 17.62 -8.11 12.99
CA ALA A 141 17.54 -6.75 12.47
C ALA A 141 18.59 -6.47 11.39
N PHE A 142 18.18 -5.72 10.34
CA PHE A 142 19.10 -5.18 9.34
C PHE A 142 19.79 -3.93 9.91
N PRO A 143 21.14 -3.86 9.88
CA PRO A 143 21.86 -2.70 10.39
C PRO A 143 21.72 -1.53 9.40
N GLY A 144 21.15 -0.42 9.86
CA GLY A 144 20.96 0.79 9.06
C GLY A 144 19.66 0.79 8.26
N LYS A 145 19.61 1.63 7.22
CA LYS A 145 18.42 1.91 6.42
C LYS A 145 18.40 1.10 5.13
N THR A 146 17.21 0.62 4.79
CA THR A 146 16.94 0.01 3.47
C THR A 146 15.45 0.15 3.13
N SER A 147 15.13 0.22 1.84
CA SER A 147 13.72 0.23 1.38
C SER A 147 13.00 -1.10 1.65
N TYR A 148 13.75 -2.20 1.59
CA TYR A 148 13.29 -3.54 1.92
C TYR A 148 14.50 -4.40 2.29
N PRO A 149 14.45 -5.18 3.39
CA PRO A 149 15.61 -5.90 3.88
C PRO A 149 15.94 -7.13 3.02
N PRO A 150 17.22 -7.55 2.94
CA PRO A 150 17.59 -8.84 2.39
C PRO A 150 16.82 -10.00 3.03
N LEU A 151 16.81 -11.17 2.36
CA LEU A 151 15.92 -12.29 2.74
C LEU A 151 16.15 -12.84 4.15
N ASP A 152 17.36 -12.71 4.68
CA ASP A 152 17.77 -13.19 6.00
C ASP A 152 17.59 -12.18 7.14
N TYR A 153 16.99 -11.01 6.87
CA TYR A 153 16.66 -9.98 7.85
C TYR A 153 15.15 -9.77 7.94
N PHE A 154 14.62 -9.53 9.15
CA PHE A 154 13.18 -9.54 9.43
C PHE A 154 12.70 -8.31 10.20
N LEU A 155 13.62 -7.51 10.73
CA LEU A 155 13.34 -6.24 11.38
C LEU A 155 14.25 -5.16 10.77
N TYR A 156 13.73 -3.96 10.49
CA TYR A 156 14.52 -2.91 9.86
C TYR A 156 13.89 -1.52 10.01
N HIS A 157 14.70 -0.49 9.80
CA HIS A 157 14.21 0.89 9.67
C HIS A 157 13.48 1.05 8.33
N ALA A 158 12.15 1.01 8.39
CA ALA A 158 11.24 0.97 7.24
C ALA A 158 10.72 2.36 6.84
N ASP A 159 11.36 3.41 7.33
CA ASP A 159 10.87 4.78 7.37
C ASP A 159 12.02 5.80 7.27
N SER A 160 11.74 7.08 7.55
CA SER A 160 12.73 8.16 7.57
C SER A 160 13.38 8.39 8.95
N SER A 161 13.11 7.55 9.94
CA SER A 161 13.54 7.78 11.33
C SER A 161 15.05 7.90 11.56
N LEU A 162 15.88 7.43 10.63
CA LEU A 162 17.33 7.61 10.64
C LEU A 162 17.83 8.89 9.97
N ALA A 163 16.97 9.65 9.28
CA ALA A 163 17.35 10.92 8.66
C ALA A 163 17.47 12.02 9.72
N GLY A 164 18.42 12.95 9.52
CA GLY A 164 18.78 13.95 10.53
C GLY A 164 17.63 14.81 11.04
N GLY A 165 16.72 15.26 10.17
CA GLY A 165 15.53 16.02 10.56
C GLY A 165 14.55 15.23 11.44
N TYR A 166 14.46 13.92 11.27
CA TYR A 166 13.59 13.04 12.07
C TYR A 166 14.24 12.63 13.40
N THR A 167 15.55 12.40 13.42
CA THR A 167 16.27 12.05 14.66
C THR A 167 16.28 13.18 15.68
N ALA A 168 16.09 14.42 15.23
CA ALA A 168 15.94 15.58 16.12
C ALA A 168 14.62 15.58 16.91
N VAL A 169 13.59 14.84 16.43
CA VAL A 169 12.24 14.85 17.01
C VAL A 169 11.92 13.53 17.72
N SER A 170 12.35 12.41 17.16
CA SER A 170 12.04 11.09 17.72
C SER A 170 13.28 10.19 17.73
N LYS A 171 13.38 9.34 18.75
CA LYS A 171 14.42 8.32 18.82
C LYS A 171 14.18 7.27 17.72
N PRO A 172 15.15 6.99 16.83
CA PRO A 172 14.99 6.00 15.79
C PRO A 172 14.92 4.58 16.36
N ALA A 173 14.01 3.78 15.82
CA ALA A 173 13.90 2.35 16.09
C ALA A 173 13.48 1.60 14.82
N PRO A 174 13.90 0.34 14.63
CA PRO A 174 13.45 -0.47 13.51
C PRO A 174 11.99 -0.90 13.74
N ARG A 175 11.06 -0.34 12.95
CA ARG A 175 9.61 -0.56 13.05
C ARG A 175 9.03 -1.39 11.92
N GLY A 176 9.81 -1.76 10.91
CA GLY A 176 9.39 -2.63 9.83
C GLY A 176 9.55 -4.10 10.20
N HIS A 177 8.45 -4.78 10.54
CA HIS A 177 8.40 -6.19 10.87
C HIS A 177 8.09 -7.01 9.61
N LYS A 178 9.07 -7.72 9.08
CA LYS A 178 8.88 -8.63 7.95
C LYS A 178 8.47 -10.01 8.45
N VAL A 179 7.37 -10.52 7.91
CA VAL A 179 6.92 -11.88 8.22
C VAL A 179 7.94 -12.92 7.77
N TYR A 180 8.06 -14.00 8.54
CA TYR A 180 8.90 -15.14 8.21
C TYR A 180 8.09 -16.27 7.59
N SER A 181 8.60 -16.85 6.50
CA SER A 181 8.11 -18.09 5.92
C SER A 181 9.26 -18.83 5.26
N ALA A 182 9.45 -20.10 5.59
CA ALA A 182 10.54 -20.92 5.03
C ALA A 182 10.49 -21.01 3.49
N ILE A 183 9.29 -21.08 2.92
CA ILE A 183 9.08 -21.15 1.46
C ILE A 183 9.39 -19.79 0.83
N HIS A 184 8.79 -18.70 1.34
CA HIS A 184 8.94 -17.37 0.77
C HIS A 184 10.35 -16.81 0.96
N ASN A 185 11.03 -17.20 2.03
CA ASN A 185 12.45 -16.87 2.22
C ASN A 185 13.37 -17.52 1.18
N LYS A 186 13.03 -18.69 0.66
CA LYS A 186 13.79 -19.33 -0.43
C LYS A 186 13.49 -18.71 -1.79
N THR A 187 12.23 -18.37 -2.04
CA THR A 187 11.77 -17.85 -3.34
C THR A 187 11.93 -16.34 -3.49
N GLY A 188 11.97 -15.61 -2.38
CA GLY A 188 12.05 -14.14 -2.37
C GLY A 188 10.73 -13.44 -2.72
N VAL A 189 9.61 -14.17 -2.86
CA VAL A 189 8.30 -13.63 -3.27
C VAL A 189 7.17 -14.18 -2.40
N GLY A 190 6.03 -13.47 -2.37
CA GLY A 190 4.80 -13.96 -1.74
C GLY A 190 4.75 -13.80 -0.22
N PHE A 191 5.58 -12.97 0.37
CA PHE A 191 5.59 -12.74 1.83
C PHE A 191 4.24 -12.24 2.37
N GLY A 192 3.49 -11.46 1.60
CA GLY A 192 2.15 -11.02 1.99
C GLY A 192 1.17 -12.19 2.22
N ARG A 193 1.35 -13.32 1.52
CA ARG A 193 0.57 -14.54 1.80
C ARG A 193 0.89 -15.11 3.18
N ALA A 194 2.15 -15.03 3.63
CA ALA A 194 2.55 -15.48 4.96
C ALA A 194 1.97 -14.59 6.09
N LEU A 195 1.51 -13.38 5.78
CA LEU A 195 0.70 -12.55 6.67
C LEU A 195 -0.78 -12.94 6.61
N TRP A 196 -1.35 -13.05 5.41
CA TRP A 196 -2.79 -13.18 5.21
C TRP A 196 -3.32 -14.60 5.44
N GLU A 197 -2.62 -15.65 4.95
CA GLU A 197 -3.12 -17.04 5.05
C GLU A 197 -3.32 -17.54 6.48
N PRO A 198 -2.40 -17.28 7.45
CA PRO A 198 -2.64 -17.67 8.84
C PRO A 198 -3.90 -17.03 9.43
N LEU A 199 -4.14 -15.74 9.13
CA LEU A 199 -5.33 -15.02 9.61
C LEU A 199 -6.60 -15.58 8.97
N ARG A 200 -6.59 -15.87 7.67
CA ARG A 200 -7.71 -16.53 6.98
C ARG A 200 -8.04 -17.87 7.60
N HIS A 201 -7.03 -18.72 7.83
CA HIS A 201 -7.25 -20.01 8.49
C HIS A 201 -7.76 -19.86 9.92
N ALA A 202 -7.29 -18.85 10.66
CA ALA A 202 -7.81 -18.55 11.99
C ALA A 202 -9.29 -18.14 11.93
N ALA A 203 -9.66 -17.27 10.99
CA ALA A 203 -11.05 -16.84 10.79
C ALA A 203 -11.97 -18.02 10.40
N GLU A 204 -11.51 -18.91 9.50
CA GLU A 204 -12.25 -20.12 9.13
C GLU A 204 -12.47 -21.05 10.33
N ARG A 205 -11.47 -21.23 11.20
CA ARG A 205 -11.61 -22.01 12.45
C ARG A 205 -12.61 -21.40 13.43
N GLN A 206 -12.78 -20.06 13.39
CA GLN A 206 -13.78 -19.33 14.19
C GLN A 206 -15.16 -19.30 13.52
N GLY A 207 -15.36 -20.01 12.41
CA GLY A 207 -16.67 -20.14 11.75
C GLY A 207 -17.00 -19.02 10.74
N VAL A 208 -16.06 -18.17 10.36
CA VAL A 208 -16.27 -17.20 9.29
C VAL A 208 -16.59 -17.92 7.98
N LYS A 209 -17.74 -17.61 7.40
CA LYS A 209 -18.16 -18.14 6.08
C LYS A 209 -17.62 -17.27 4.96
N THR A 210 -16.85 -17.84 4.04
CA THR A 210 -16.28 -17.12 2.88
C THR A 210 -17.05 -17.44 1.62
N PHE A 211 -17.28 -16.41 0.78
CA PHE A 211 -18.00 -16.51 -0.49
C PHE A 211 -17.13 -15.96 -1.63
N PRO A 212 -16.18 -16.73 -2.14
CA PRO A 212 -15.42 -16.41 -3.35
C PRO A 212 -15.88 -17.25 -4.55
N PRO A 213 -15.97 -16.67 -5.76
CA PRO A 213 -15.94 -15.23 -6.02
C PRO A 213 -17.31 -14.58 -5.77
N ALA A 214 -17.30 -13.47 -5.05
CA ALA A 214 -18.49 -12.67 -4.81
C ALA A 214 -18.24 -11.21 -5.21
N GLU A 215 -19.00 -10.71 -6.16
CA GLU A 215 -18.97 -9.31 -6.58
C GLU A 215 -20.14 -8.57 -5.96
N VAL A 216 -19.89 -7.76 -4.93
CA VAL A 216 -20.92 -6.92 -4.33
C VAL A 216 -21.28 -5.80 -5.30
N ARG A 217 -22.56 -5.71 -5.65
CA ARG A 217 -23.09 -4.78 -6.64
C ARG A 217 -23.76 -3.57 -6.01
N ARG A 218 -24.45 -3.76 -4.88
CA ARG A 218 -25.19 -2.71 -4.19
C ARG A 218 -25.29 -2.95 -2.70
N LEU A 219 -25.49 -1.86 -1.99
CA LEU A 219 -25.88 -1.88 -0.58
C LEU A 219 -27.41 -2.00 -0.49
N LEU A 220 -27.87 -2.69 0.54
CA LEU A 220 -29.30 -2.79 0.89
C LEU A 220 -29.52 -1.93 2.13
N VAL A 221 -30.45 -0.99 2.05
CA VAL A 221 -30.76 -0.02 3.11
C VAL A 221 -32.20 -0.14 3.55
N ASP A 222 -32.49 0.15 4.83
CA ASP A 222 -33.86 0.28 5.30
C ASP A 222 -34.48 1.64 4.88
N PRO A 223 -35.80 1.86 5.11
CA PRO A 223 -36.44 3.14 4.77
C PRO A 223 -35.88 4.35 5.54
N GLN A 224 -35.14 4.14 6.62
CA GLN A 224 -34.46 5.17 7.40
C GLN A 224 -33.02 5.43 6.90
N GLY A 225 -32.54 4.68 5.91
CA GLY A 225 -31.21 4.81 5.31
C GLY A 225 -30.10 4.06 6.06
N ALA A 226 -30.46 3.21 7.04
CA ALA A 226 -29.47 2.33 7.67
C ALA A 226 -29.12 1.17 6.72
N VAL A 227 -27.83 0.81 6.66
CA VAL A 227 -27.39 -0.31 5.84
C VAL A 227 -27.68 -1.62 6.59
N VAL A 228 -28.47 -2.48 5.95
CA VAL A 228 -28.96 -3.76 6.50
C VAL A 228 -28.38 -4.98 5.80
N GLY A 229 -27.62 -4.77 4.72
CA GLY A 229 -27.02 -5.87 3.97
C GLY A 229 -26.46 -5.46 2.61
N VAL A 230 -26.15 -6.46 1.80
CA VAL A 230 -25.62 -6.28 0.44
C VAL A 230 -26.23 -7.27 -0.54
N ALA A 231 -26.32 -6.89 -1.83
CA ALA A 231 -26.55 -7.81 -2.93
C ALA A 231 -25.26 -8.07 -3.69
N ALA A 232 -24.96 -9.34 -3.93
CA ALA A 232 -23.72 -9.77 -4.59
C ALA A 232 -23.98 -10.83 -5.65
N LEU A 233 -23.23 -10.79 -6.75
CA LEU A 233 -23.20 -11.86 -7.73
C LEU A 233 -22.23 -12.95 -7.29
N THR A 234 -22.74 -14.17 -7.12
CA THR A 234 -21.97 -15.35 -6.70
C THR A 234 -22.28 -16.53 -7.61
N PHE A 235 -21.42 -17.54 -7.63
CA PHE A 235 -21.82 -18.85 -8.16
C PHE A 235 -22.72 -19.59 -7.16
N GLU A 236 -23.51 -20.51 -7.68
CA GLU A 236 -24.14 -21.52 -6.83
C GLU A 236 -23.07 -22.36 -6.15
N PRO A 237 -23.08 -22.49 -4.79
CA PRO A 237 -22.08 -23.22 -4.06
C PRO A 237 -21.94 -24.66 -4.54
N GLY A 238 -20.69 -25.11 -4.78
CA GLY A 238 -20.41 -26.47 -5.25
C GLY A 238 -20.79 -26.75 -6.72
N SER A 239 -21.17 -25.72 -7.50
CA SER A 239 -21.50 -25.90 -8.90
C SER A 239 -20.29 -26.29 -9.76
N ALA A 240 -20.54 -26.90 -10.94
CA ALA A 240 -19.48 -27.19 -11.90
C ALA A 240 -18.80 -25.90 -12.40
N ALA A 241 -19.59 -24.83 -12.60
CA ALA A 241 -19.09 -23.52 -13.03
C ALA A 241 -18.13 -22.88 -12.01
N GLU A 242 -18.44 -22.96 -10.72
CA GLU A 242 -17.57 -22.49 -9.64
C GLU A 242 -16.22 -23.23 -9.65
N ARG A 243 -16.25 -24.56 -9.71
CA ARG A 243 -15.02 -25.38 -9.77
C ARG A 243 -14.16 -25.08 -11.00
N GLU A 244 -14.80 -24.94 -12.15
CA GLU A 244 -14.11 -24.64 -13.40
C GLU A 244 -13.53 -23.21 -13.40
N HIS A 245 -14.28 -22.24 -12.89
CA HIS A 245 -13.80 -20.87 -12.65
C HIS A 245 -12.54 -20.86 -11.78
N ALA A 246 -12.58 -21.54 -10.62
CA ALA A 246 -11.42 -21.64 -9.72
C ALA A 246 -10.21 -22.28 -10.41
N ARG A 247 -10.42 -23.31 -11.26
CA ARG A 247 -9.37 -23.93 -12.07
C ARG A 247 -8.75 -22.94 -13.06
N TYR A 248 -9.56 -22.17 -13.79
CA TYR A 248 -9.06 -21.19 -14.76
C TYR A 248 -8.29 -20.05 -14.06
N ARG A 249 -8.81 -19.50 -12.96
CA ARG A 249 -8.12 -18.47 -12.17
C ARG A 249 -6.78 -18.95 -11.62
N ARG A 250 -6.74 -20.18 -11.08
CA ARG A 250 -5.47 -20.79 -10.60
C ARG A 250 -4.46 -20.96 -11.73
N THR A 251 -4.90 -21.41 -12.91
CA THR A 251 -4.03 -21.60 -14.08
C THR A 251 -3.49 -20.26 -14.57
N SER A 252 -4.35 -19.26 -14.71
CA SER A 252 -3.94 -17.90 -15.09
C SER A 252 -2.89 -17.34 -14.13
N THR A 253 -3.12 -17.42 -12.82
CA THR A 253 -2.18 -16.94 -11.81
C THR A 253 -0.83 -17.65 -11.89
N LYS A 254 -0.81 -18.99 -12.07
CA LYS A 254 0.43 -19.75 -12.24
C LYS A 254 1.23 -19.29 -13.46
N LEU A 255 0.56 -19.04 -14.58
CA LEU A 255 1.21 -18.57 -15.82
C LEU A 255 1.79 -17.16 -15.68
N LEU A 256 1.06 -16.25 -15.01
CA LEU A 256 1.53 -14.88 -14.73
C LEU A 256 2.77 -14.85 -13.83
N LEU A 257 2.84 -15.78 -12.89
CA LEU A 257 3.96 -15.87 -11.93
C LEU A 257 5.15 -16.67 -12.46
N ALA A 258 4.96 -17.47 -13.53
CA ALA A 258 6.01 -18.36 -14.06
C ALA A 258 7.16 -17.60 -14.70
N LEU A 259 6.87 -16.52 -15.45
CA LEU A 259 7.90 -15.75 -16.15
C LEU A 259 7.41 -14.32 -16.42
N PRO A 260 8.15 -13.28 -16.00
CA PRO A 260 7.83 -11.90 -16.30
C PRO A 260 7.82 -11.60 -17.81
N PRO A 261 7.00 -10.66 -18.31
CA PRO A 261 6.79 -10.43 -19.74
C PRO A 261 8.01 -9.87 -20.49
N GLN A 262 8.99 -9.34 -19.76
CA GLN A 262 10.25 -8.84 -20.33
C GLN A 262 11.24 -9.95 -20.72
N PHE A 263 11.05 -11.18 -20.23
CA PHE A 263 11.91 -12.31 -20.60
C PHE A 263 11.42 -13.02 -21.85
N PRO A 264 12.32 -13.68 -22.62
CA PRO A 264 11.94 -14.51 -23.77
C PRO A 264 10.86 -15.53 -23.37
N GLY A 265 9.76 -15.58 -24.10
CA GLY A 265 8.61 -16.44 -23.81
C GLY A 265 7.62 -15.89 -22.77
N GLY A 266 7.99 -14.88 -21.97
CA GLY A 266 7.12 -14.30 -20.94
C GLY A 266 5.83 -13.71 -21.53
N LYS A 267 5.93 -12.95 -22.62
CA LYS A 267 4.75 -12.40 -23.33
C LYS A 267 3.78 -13.49 -23.81
N PHE A 268 4.30 -14.65 -24.23
CA PHE A 268 3.45 -15.78 -24.62
C PHE A 268 2.69 -16.35 -23.43
N LEU A 269 3.36 -16.58 -22.30
CA LEU A 269 2.71 -17.04 -21.07
C LEU A 269 1.65 -16.05 -20.56
N TRP A 270 1.92 -14.76 -20.63
CA TRP A 270 0.96 -13.72 -20.26
C TRP A 270 -0.25 -13.71 -21.20
N LYS A 271 -0.05 -13.92 -22.50
CA LYS A 271 -1.14 -14.05 -23.48
C LYS A 271 -1.99 -15.29 -23.21
N LEU A 272 -1.35 -16.39 -22.80
CA LEU A 272 -2.06 -17.61 -22.39
C LEU A 272 -2.82 -17.40 -21.08
N ALA A 273 -2.21 -16.75 -20.10
CA ALA A 273 -2.87 -16.38 -18.84
C ALA A 273 -4.13 -15.52 -19.09
N ALA A 274 -4.05 -14.53 -19.97
CA ALA A 274 -5.19 -13.70 -20.37
C ALA A 274 -6.34 -14.54 -20.97
N ARG A 275 -6.04 -15.59 -21.76
CA ARG A 275 -7.07 -16.52 -22.30
C ARG A 275 -7.80 -17.27 -21.18
N TYR A 276 -7.07 -17.73 -20.16
CA TYR A 276 -7.69 -18.39 -19.01
C TYR A 276 -8.50 -17.40 -18.15
N SER A 277 -8.03 -16.16 -17.99
CA SER A 277 -8.82 -15.11 -17.34
C SER A 277 -10.12 -14.84 -18.10
N ALA A 278 -10.08 -14.71 -19.42
CA ALA A 278 -11.28 -14.52 -20.25
C ALA A 278 -12.27 -15.68 -20.14
N LYS A 279 -11.80 -16.94 -20.05
CA LYS A 279 -12.67 -18.10 -19.80
C LYS A 279 -13.34 -18.02 -18.42
N ALA A 280 -12.59 -17.63 -17.37
CA ALA A 280 -13.15 -17.44 -16.04
C ALA A 280 -14.23 -16.34 -16.04
N GLU A 281 -13.97 -15.22 -16.71
CA GLU A 281 -14.93 -14.12 -16.86
C GLU A 281 -16.18 -14.52 -17.66
N ALA A 282 -16.04 -15.38 -18.68
CA ALA A 282 -17.18 -15.91 -19.41
C ALA A 282 -18.09 -16.76 -18.51
N LEU A 283 -17.50 -17.60 -17.64
CA LEU A 283 -18.27 -18.35 -16.64
C LEU A 283 -18.97 -17.42 -15.64
N GLU A 284 -18.28 -16.37 -15.18
CA GLU A 284 -18.89 -15.37 -14.29
C GLU A 284 -20.14 -14.72 -14.93
N ARG A 285 -20.05 -14.32 -16.20
CA ARG A 285 -21.19 -13.72 -16.91
C ARG A 285 -22.36 -14.67 -17.11
N ALA A 286 -22.07 -15.96 -17.31
CA ALA A 286 -23.08 -16.95 -17.67
C ALA A 286 -23.77 -17.61 -16.46
N HIS A 287 -23.06 -17.74 -15.34
CA HIS A 287 -23.49 -18.63 -14.24
C HIS A 287 -23.57 -17.97 -12.87
N ARG A 288 -23.23 -16.69 -12.72
CA ARG A 288 -23.43 -16.00 -11.44
C ARG A 288 -24.89 -15.63 -11.27
N VAL A 289 -25.38 -15.79 -10.04
CA VAL A 289 -26.70 -15.39 -9.59
C VAL A 289 -26.57 -14.33 -8.51
N GLU A 290 -27.57 -13.46 -8.43
CA GLU A 290 -27.64 -12.48 -7.35
C GLU A 290 -28.10 -13.17 -6.08
N ARG A 291 -27.40 -12.87 -4.97
CA ARG A 291 -27.75 -13.32 -3.62
C ARG A 291 -27.74 -12.15 -2.66
N ARG A 292 -28.67 -12.18 -1.70
CA ARG A 292 -28.86 -11.16 -0.69
C ARG A 292 -28.28 -11.62 0.64
N PHE A 293 -27.38 -10.81 1.20
CA PHE A 293 -26.70 -11.06 2.45
C PHE A 293 -27.20 -10.05 3.49
N ARG A 294 -27.87 -10.50 4.53
CA ARG A 294 -28.27 -9.68 5.66
C ARG A 294 -27.11 -9.47 6.60
N ALA A 295 -26.94 -8.24 7.07
CA ALA A 295 -26.00 -7.86 8.12
C ALA A 295 -26.79 -7.23 9.27
N ARG A 296 -27.02 -8.01 10.34
CA ARG A 296 -27.83 -7.54 11.48
C ARG A 296 -27.16 -6.38 12.24
N ARG A 297 -25.82 -6.30 12.21
CA ARG A 297 -25.03 -5.29 12.92
C ARG A 297 -24.31 -4.32 12.00
N GLY A 298 -23.86 -4.81 10.84
CA GLY A 298 -23.24 -3.92 9.88
C GLY A 298 -22.47 -4.58 8.77
N VAL A 299 -22.16 -3.76 7.77
CA VAL A 299 -21.36 -4.08 6.60
C VAL A 299 -20.02 -3.35 6.71
N VAL A 300 -18.90 -4.08 6.59
CA VAL A 300 -17.56 -3.50 6.55
C VAL A 300 -17.06 -3.46 5.11
N LEU A 301 -16.88 -2.26 4.56
CA LEU A 301 -16.27 -2.05 3.25
C LEU A 301 -14.73 -2.04 3.40
N SER A 302 -14.07 -3.05 2.84
CA SER A 302 -12.62 -3.28 2.93
C SER A 302 -12.00 -3.75 1.61
N ALA A 303 -12.59 -3.30 0.48
CA ALA A 303 -12.23 -3.71 -0.88
C ALA A 303 -10.98 -3.01 -1.45
N GLY A 304 -10.23 -2.28 -0.63
CA GLY A 304 -9.00 -1.60 -1.04
C GLY A 304 -9.23 -0.22 -1.66
N GLY A 305 -8.21 0.31 -2.35
CA GLY A 305 -8.23 1.60 -3.00
C GLY A 305 -8.70 1.55 -4.46
N PHE A 306 -8.22 2.51 -5.30
CA PHE A 306 -8.66 2.61 -6.70
C PHE A 306 -7.51 2.73 -7.72
N ILE A 307 -6.31 2.30 -7.37
CA ILE A 307 -5.12 2.52 -8.21
C ILE A 307 -5.19 1.81 -9.58
N PHE A 308 -5.94 0.72 -9.68
CA PHE A 308 -6.18 0.02 -10.95
C PHE A 308 -7.35 0.59 -11.75
N ASN A 309 -8.16 1.48 -11.19
CA ASN A 309 -9.15 2.25 -11.93
C ASN A 309 -8.47 3.48 -12.57
N ARG A 310 -7.83 3.27 -13.72
CA ARG A 310 -7.04 4.33 -14.40
C ARG A 310 -7.85 5.58 -14.69
N PRO A 311 -9.10 5.52 -15.23
CA PRO A 311 -9.93 6.70 -15.41
C PRO A 311 -10.17 7.48 -14.10
N MET A 312 -10.35 6.76 -12.98
CA MET A 312 -10.51 7.38 -11.66
C MET A 312 -9.24 8.07 -11.18
N VAL A 313 -8.06 7.45 -11.40
CA VAL A 313 -6.75 8.04 -11.10
C VAL A 313 -6.50 9.28 -11.98
N GLU A 314 -6.77 9.20 -13.26
CA GLU A 314 -6.58 10.32 -14.20
C GLU A 314 -7.50 11.52 -13.86
N ALA A 315 -8.74 11.25 -13.43
CA ALA A 315 -9.69 12.28 -13.03
C ALA A 315 -9.37 12.93 -11.68
N LEU A 316 -8.90 12.15 -10.69
CA LEU A 316 -8.76 12.60 -9.30
C LEU A 316 -7.32 12.93 -8.90
N ALA A 317 -6.32 12.28 -9.51
CA ALA A 317 -4.92 12.41 -9.17
C ALA A 317 -3.99 12.39 -10.42
N PRO A 318 -4.19 13.30 -11.39
CA PRO A 318 -3.49 13.28 -12.67
C PRO A 318 -1.96 13.34 -12.55
N LYS A 319 -1.42 13.98 -11.50
CA LYS A 319 0.03 14.05 -11.22
C LYS A 319 0.67 12.65 -11.10
N TYR A 320 -0.11 11.65 -10.70
CA TYR A 320 0.35 10.28 -10.46
C TYR A 320 -0.01 9.30 -11.59
N SER A 321 -0.66 9.78 -12.65
CA SER A 321 -1.15 8.93 -13.74
C SER A 321 -0.06 8.19 -14.51
N ALA A 322 1.18 8.68 -14.52
CA ALA A 322 2.32 7.98 -15.11
C ALA A 322 2.91 6.87 -14.19
N GLY A 323 2.51 6.82 -12.92
CA GLY A 323 2.99 5.84 -11.97
C GLY A 323 2.51 4.41 -12.25
N MET A 324 3.33 3.42 -11.90
CA MET A 324 3.00 2.00 -12.02
C MET A 324 2.07 1.58 -10.87
N PRO A 325 0.86 1.08 -11.14
CA PRO A 325 -0.05 0.66 -10.09
C PRO A 325 0.53 -0.50 -9.28
N LEU A 326 0.48 -0.40 -7.96
CA LEU A 326 0.90 -1.44 -7.02
C LEU A 326 -0.30 -1.97 -6.25
N GLY A 327 -0.52 -3.27 -6.30
CA GLY A 327 -1.60 -3.93 -5.58
C GLY A 327 -2.27 -5.02 -6.41
N ASN A 328 -3.55 -5.19 -6.20
CA ASN A 328 -4.39 -6.17 -6.87
C ASN A 328 -5.36 -5.46 -7.83
N PRO A 329 -5.71 -6.03 -8.98
CA PRO A 329 -6.74 -5.46 -9.86
C PRO A 329 -8.09 -5.16 -9.19
N GLY A 330 -8.38 -5.76 -8.04
CA GLY A 330 -9.54 -5.42 -7.21
C GLY A 330 -9.44 -4.08 -6.49
N ASP A 331 -8.29 -3.41 -6.50
CA ASP A 331 -8.16 -2.01 -6.06
C ASP A 331 -8.75 -1.08 -7.16
N ASP A 332 -10.04 -1.24 -7.46
CA ASP A 332 -10.78 -0.58 -8.53
C ASP A 332 -11.74 0.54 -8.05
N GLY A 333 -11.71 0.81 -6.75
CA GLY A 333 -12.56 1.83 -6.12
C GLY A 333 -13.99 1.36 -5.81
N SER A 334 -14.33 0.10 -6.04
CA SER A 334 -15.69 -0.41 -5.82
C SER A 334 -16.17 -0.23 -4.39
N GLY A 335 -15.33 -0.51 -3.38
CA GLY A 335 -15.71 -0.31 -1.97
C GLY A 335 -16.01 1.16 -1.64
N ILE A 336 -15.21 2.10 -2.14
CA ILE A 336 -15.43 3.53 -1.96
C ILE A 336 -16.74 3.95 -2.64
N ARG A 337 -16.96 3.52 -3.89
CA ARG A 337 -18.15 3.82 -4.67
C ARG A 337 -19.42 3.24 -4.03
N LEU A 338 -19.38 2.01 -3.50
CA LEU A 338 -20.47 1.43 -2.73
C LEU A 338 -20.83 2.32 -1.52
N GLY A 339 -19.85 2.76 -0.73
CA GLY A 339 -20.11 3.66 0.39
C GLY A 339 -20.76 4.98 -0.03
N GLN A 340 -20.35 5.53 -1.19
CA GLN A 340 -20.95 6.74 -1.75
C GLN A 340 -22.43 6.54 -2.15
N THR A 341 -22.85 5.33 -2.58
CA THR A 341 -24.26 5.06 -2.92
C THR A 341 -25.20 5.16 -1.71
N ALA A 342 -24.67 4.97 -0.50
CA ALA A 342 -25.41 5.18 0.75
C ALA A 342 -25.21 6.61 1.33
N GLY A 343 -24.62 7.54 0.58
CA GLY A 343 -24.36 8.91 1.03
C GLY A 343 -23.01 9.10 1.76
N GLY A 344 -22.12 8.12 1.72
CA GLY A 344 -20.78 8.19 2.33
C GLY A 344 -19.93 9.31 1.74
N ALA A 345 -19.34 10.15 2.60
CA ALA A 345 -18.40 11.18 2.22
C ALA A 345 -17.03 10.57 1.93
N VAL A 346 -16.30 11.18 0.99
CA VAL A 346 -14.92 10.83 0.66
C VAL A 346 -13.99 11.99 0.97
N ASP A 347 -12.71 11.67 1.21
CA ASP A 347 -11.68 12.68 1.39
C ASP A 347 -10.35 12.20 0.78
N ARG A 348 -9.46 13.16 0.52
CA ARG A 348 -8.10 12.93 0.03
C ARG A 348 -8.00 12.06 -1.24
N MET A 349 -9.01 12.10 -2.09
CA MET A 349 -9.06 11.28 -3.30
C MET A 349 -7.95 11.62 -4.31
N SER A 350 -7.33 12.80 -4.21
CA SER A 350 -6.15 13.20 -4.98
C SER A 350 -4.82 12.75 -4.36
N HIS A 351 -4.82 12.18 -3.13
CA HIS A 351 -3.62 11.75 -2.45
C HIS A 351 -3.25 10.32 -2.84
N LEU A 352 -2.07 10.18 -3.43
CA LEU A 352 -1.45 8.90 -3.72
C LEU A 352 -0.06 8.86 -3.11
N SER A 353 0.39 7.69 -2.71
CA SER A 353 1.80 7.45 -2.45
C SER A 353 2.47 6.95 -3.72
N ALA A 354 3.60 7.54 -4.05
CA ALA A 354 4.55 7.02 -5.03
C ALA A 354 5.87 6.73 -4.31
N TRP A 355 6.69 5.80 -4.82
CA TRP A 355 7.90 5.41 -4.10
C TRP A 355 9.13 5.56 -4.98
N ARG A 356 9.99 6.53 -4.64
CA ARG A 356 11.32 6.69 -5.23
C ARG A 356 12.39 6.18 -4.24
N PHE A 357 12.67 4.89 -4.30
CA PHE A 357 13.71 4.30 -3.47
C PHE A 357 15.09 4.62 -4.05
N LEU A 358 15.91 5.32 -3.26
CA LEU A 358 17.29 5.61 -3.56
C LEU A 358 18.27 4.70 -2.79
N ASN A 359 17.81 4.03 -1.74
CA ASN A 359 18.59 3.08 -0.96
C ASN A 359 17.80 1.77 -0.76
N PRO A 360 18.32 0.61 -1.21
CA PRO A 360 19.63 0.40 -1.85
C PRO A 360 19.66 0.76 -3.35
N PRO A 361 20.82 1.00 -3.95
CA PRO A 361 22.15 1.03 -3.34
C PRO A 361 22.43 2.37 -2.62
N VAL A 362 23.19 2.30 -1.53
CA VAL A 362 23.47 3.48 -0.68
C VAL A 362 24.14 4.63 -1.42
N ALA A 363 24.90 4.35 -2.47
CA ALA A 363 25.55 5.38 -3.29
C ALA A 363 24.54 6.38 -3.91
N LEU A 364 23.31 5.92 -4.23
CA LEU A 364 22.29 6.81 -4.80
C LEU A 364 21.71 7.76 -3.74
N SER A 365 21.53 7.32 -2.50
CA SER A 365 21.07 8.20 -1.43
C SER A 365 22.13 9.19 -0.94
N ARG A 366 23.41 8.93 -1.24
CA ARG A 366 24.53 9.84 -0.95
C ARG A 366 24.78 10.88 -2.04
N SER A 367 24.06 10.82 -3.14
CA SER A 367 24.13 11.77 -4.24
C SER A 367 23.17 12.95 -4.01
N MET A 368 23.08 13.83 -4.99
CA MET A 368 22.22 15.02 -5.00
C MET A 368 21.04 14.77 -5.93
N LEU A 369 19.81 14.97 -5.45
CA LEU A 369 18.58 14.91 -6.25
C LEU A 369 18.08 16.32 -6.58
N VAL A 370 17.95 16.62 -7.87
CA VAL A 370 17.56 17.96 -8.35
C VAL A 370 16.30 17.92 -9.23
N ASP A 371 15.58 19.02 -9.26
CA ASP A 371 14.42 19.27 -10.11
C ASP A 371 14.80 19.69 -11.55
N ALA A 372 13.82 20.07 -12.37
CA ALA A 372 14.02 20.50 -13.76
C ALA A 372 14.85 21.79 -13.91
N ARG A 373 15.01 22.57 -12.85
CA ARG A 373 15.84 23.77 -12.82
C ARG A 373 17.26 23.50 -12.33
N GLY A 374 17.54 22.30 -11.82
CA GLY A 374 18.79 21.95 -11.18
C GLY A 374 18.85 22.33 -9.69
N ALA A 375 17.72 22.66 -9.07
CA ALA A 375 17.62 22.92 -7.64
C ALA A 375 17.38 21.62 -6.87
N ARG A 376 18.14 21.40 -5.79
CA ARG A 376 17.90 20.29 -4.86
C ARG A 376 16.63 20.56 -4.04
N PHE A 377 15.85 19.53 -3.74
CA PHE A 377 14.53 19.69 -3.15
C PHE A 377 14.21 18.78 -1.95
N CYS A 378 15.12 17.88 -1.55
CA CYS A 378 14.87 16.98 -0.41
C CYS A 378 16.16 16.44 0.20
N ASP A 379 16.04 15.78 1.34
CA ASP A 379 17.05 14.86 1.86
C ASP A 379 16.90 13.50 1.18
N GLU A 380 17.87 13.10 0.38
CA GLU A 380 17.88 11.84 -0.36
C GLU A 380 17.99 10.61 0.54
N SER A 381 18.19 10.81 1.83
CA SER A 381 18.14 9.75 2.85
C SER A 381 16.71 9.49 3.36
N TRP A 382 15.71 10.30 3.02
CA TRP A 382 14.32 10.03 3.39
C TRP A 382 13.80 8.70 2.83
N TYR A 383 12.70 8.23 3.38
CA TYR A 383 11.99 7.09 2.80
C TYR A 383 11.43 7.48 1.42
N GLY A 384 11.44 6.52 0.50
CA GLY A 384 11.13 6.77 -0.90
C GLY A 384 9.76 7.39 -1.19
N SER A 385 8.79 7.27 -0.29
CA SER A 385 7.49 7.93 -0.43
C SER A 385 7.56 9.43 -0.13
N ALA A 386 8.34 9.84 0.86
CA ALA A 386 8.53 11.26 1.17
C ALA A 386 9.27 11.96 0.01
N ILE A 387 10.30 11.33 -0.54
CA ILE A 387 11.02 11.83 -1.73
C ILE A 387 10.06 11.97 -2.92
N ALA A 388 9.26 10.94 -3.19
CA ALA A 388 8.33 10.96 -4.32
C ALA A 388 7.18 11.94 -4.11
N TYR A 389 6.73 12.16 -2.86
CA TYR A 389 5.73 13.17 -2.53
C TYR A 389 6.23 14.57 -2.90
N GLU A 390 7.41 14.96 -2.40
CA GLU A 390 8.02 16.26 -2.77
C GLU A 390 8.16 16.40 -4.28
N MET A 391 8.68 15.35 -4.94
CA MET A 391 8.87 15.36 -6.40
C MET A 391 7.54 15.53 -7.15
N CYS A 392 6.49 14.77 -6.80
CA CYS A 392 5.21 14.80 -7.52
C CYS A 392 4.36 16.03 -7.18
N GLU A 393 4.35 16.45 -5.90
CA GLU A 393 3.49 17.55 -5.47
C GLU A 393 4.08 18.94 -5.81
N ARG A 394 5.41 19.10 -5.74
CA ARG A 394 6.05 20.41 -5.84
C ARG A 394 6.97 20.59 -7.05
N HIS A 395 7.39 19.46 -7.69
CA HIS A 395 8.37 19.48 -8.79
C HIS A 395 7.87 18.74 -10.04
N GLU A 396 6.56 18.77 -10.33
CA GLU A 396 5.90 18.21 -11.52
C GLU A 396 6.25 16.73 -11.79
N GLY A 397 6.58 15.98 -10.76
CA GLY A 397 7.00 14.58 -10.87
C GLY A 397 8.38 14.38 -11.54
N LYS A 398 9.19 15.43 -11.64
CA LYS A 398 10.50 15.40 -12.30
C LYS A 398 11.64 15.40 -11.29
N GLY A 399 12.66 14.58 -11.54
CA GLY A 399 13.85 14.51 -10.70
C GLY A 399 15.03 13.83 -11.39
N TRP A 400 16.23 14.32 -11.10
CA TRP A 400 17.49 13.75 -11.61
C TRP A 400 18.49 13.58 -10.48
N LEU A 401 19.04 12.37 -10.37
CA LEU A 401 20.17 12.10 -9.48
C LEU A 401 21.47 12.54 -10.16
N ILE A 402 22.24 13.36 -9.46
CA ILE A 402 23.53 13.86 -9.92
C ILE A 402 24.64 13.10 -9.19
N LEU A 403 25.47 12.39 -9.94
CA LEU A 403 26.59 11.60 -9.43
C LEU A 403 27.90 12.07 -10.10
N ASP A 404 28.97 12.08 -9.35
CA ASP A 404 30.33 12.16 -9.88
C ASP A 404 30.83 10.77 -10.34
N ALA A 405 32.04 10.70 -10.85
CA ALA A 405 32.68 9.46 -11.27
C ALA A 405 32.88 8.47 -10.11
N GLY A 406 33.12 8.97 -8.89
CA GLY A 406 33.31 8.16 -7.68
C GLY A 406 32.04 7.45 -7.25
N LEU A 407 30.95 8.22 -7.06
CA LEU A 407 29.64 7.70 -6.69
C LEU A 407 29.05 6.78 -7.76
N TYR A 408 29.25 7.10 -9.05
CA TYR A 408 28.80 6.24 -10.15
C TYR A 408 29.48 4.86 -10.11
N ARG A 409 30.80 4.82 -9.88
CA ARG A 409 31.54 3.56 -9.67
C ARG A 409 31.10 2.83 -8.41
N GLN A 410 30.80 3.57 -7.34
CA GLN A 410 30.30 2.99 -6.10
C GLN A 410 28.90 2.38 -6.28
N ALA A 411 28.00 3.04 -7.01
CA ALA A 411 26.69 2.48 -7.33
C ALA A 411 26.81 1.13 -8.04
N TRP A 412 27.71 1.00 -9.01
CA TRP A 412 27.99 -0.27 -9.68
C TRP A 412 28.59 -1.32 -8.72
N ARG A 413 29.52 -0.94 -7.85
CA ARG A 413 30.07 -1.87 -6.85
C ARG A 413 28.98 -2.38 -5.90
N ASN A 414 28.11 -1.49 -5.43
CA ASN A 414 26.98 -1.88 -4.59
C ASN A 414 26.02 -2.85 -5.31
N VAL A 415 25.63 -2.55 -6.56
CA VAL A 415 24.75 -3.41 -7.36
C VAL A 415 25.34 -4.83 -7.54
N LEU A 416 26.66 -4.93 -7.72
CA LEU A 416 27.35 -6.21 -7.95
C LEU A 416 27.65 -7.00 -6.67
N ARG A 417 27.86 -6.32 -5.54
CA ARG A 417 28.33 -6.94 -4.28
C ARG A 417 27.25 -7.07 -3.22
N ASP A 418 26.32 -6.12 -3.14
CA ASP A 418 25.25 -6.14 -2.17
C ASP A 418 24.20 -7.18 -2.58
N LYS A 419 23.65 -7.89 -1.61
CA LYS A 419 22.61 -8.92 -1.85
C LYS A 419 21.25 -8.28 -2.14
N LEU A 420 21.19 -7.50 -3.23
CA LEU A 420 19.96 -6.82 -3.65
C LEU A 420 18.95 -7.80 -4.24
N LEU A 421 17.68 -7.60 -3.91
CA LEU A 421 16.61 -8.35 -4.54
C LEU A 421 16.40 -7.87 -6.00
N PRO A 422 15.93 -8.73 -6.91
CA PRO A 422 15.76 -8.38 -8.32
C PRO A 422 14.98 -7.08 -8.54
N PHE A 423 13.89 -6.84 -7.81
CA PHE A 423 13.09 -5.62 -7.94
C PHE A 423 13.81 -4.34 -7.48
N GLN A 424 14.85 -4.45 -6.65
CA GLN A 424 15.72 -3.34 -6.22
C GLN A 424 16.88 -3.15 -7.21
N ARG A 425 17.51 -4.26 -7.63
CA ARG A 425 18.70 -4.27 -8.47
C ARG A 425 18.42 -3.89 -9.93
N ASP A 426 17.43 -4.56 -10.53
CA ASP A 426 17.24 -4.50 -11.98
C ASP A 426 16.85 -3.10 -12.49
N PRO A 427 15.94 -2.34 -11.84
CA PRO A 427 15.68 -0.95 -12.24
C PRO A 427 16.90 -0.04 -12.12
N VAL A 428 17.73 -0.22 -11.08
CA VAL A 428 18.96 0.57 -10.90
C VAL A 428 19.96 0.26 -12.01
N VAL A 429 20.18 -1.02 -12.35
CA VAL A 429 21.05 -1.42 -13.46
C VAL A 429 20.59 -0.78 -14.77
N LEU A 430 19.30 -0.86 -15.06
CA LEU A 430 18.73 -0.28 -16.28
C LEU A 430 18.88 1.25 -16.31
N ALA A 431 18.66 1.92 -15.19
CA ALA A 431 18.85 3.36 -15.09
C ALA A 431 20.32 3.78 -15.28
N LEU A 432 21.24 3.09 -14.60
CA LEU A 432 22.69 3.35 -14.74
C LEU A 432 23.18 3.11 -16.18
N LEU A 433 22.63 2.15 -16.90
CA LEU A 433 23.04 1.85 -18.29
C LEU A 433 22.41 2.81 -19.31
N PHE A 434 21.10 2.99 -19.23
CA PHE A 434 20.32 3.53 -20.34
C PHE A 434 19.66 4.88 -20.08
N GLN A 435 19.53 5.32 -18.81
CA GLN A 435 18.88 6.60 -18.47
C GLN A 435 19.86 7.68 -17.97
N ARG A 436 21.16 7.44 -18.12
CA ARG A 436 22.19 8.41 -17.74
C ARG A 436 22.47 9.42 -18.84
N ARG A 437 22.69 10.65 -18.46
CA ARG A 437 23.37 11.68 -19.27
C ARG A 437 24.73 11.95 -18.64
N LYS A 438 25.78 12.01 -19.46
CA LYS A 438 27.18 12.17 -19.01
C LYS A 438 27.77 13.46 -19.58
N ALA A 439 28.54 14.19 -18.77
CA ALA A 439 29.33 15.34 -19.17
C ALA A 439 30.66 15.38 -18.41
N ALA A 440 31.64 16.10 -18.93
CA ALA A 440 32.97 16.23 -18.33
C ALA A 440 32.95 17.12 -17.08
N THR A 441 32.16 18.21 -17.10
CA THR A 441 32.03 19.18 -16.02
C THR A 441 30.58 19.37 -15.63
N LEU A 442 30.33 20.02 -14.47
CA LEU A 442 28.96 20.31 -13.98
C LEU A 442 28.28 21.33 -14.92
N GLU A 443 28.99 22.32 -15.42
CA GLU A 443 28.48 23.33 -16.38
C GLU A 443 28.02 22.65 -17.68
N ALA A 444 28.85 21.75 -18.22
CA ALA A 444 28.51 20.98 -19.41
C ALA A 444 27.32 20.05 -19.15
N LEU A 445 27.17 19.52 -17.92
CA LEU A 445 26.00 18.72 -17.54
C LEU A 445 24.75 19.59 -17.44
N ALA A 446 24.84 20.79 -16.83
CA ALA A 446 23.73 21.74 -16.75
C ALA A 446 23.22 22.12 -18.16
N ALA A 447 24.13 22.50 -19.06
CA ALA A 447 23.78 22.81 -20.45
C ALA A 447 23.12 21.63 -21.18
N LYS A 448 23.63 20.42 -20.99
CA LYS A 448 23.08 19.18 -21.60
C LYS A 448 21.71 18.83 -21.10
N MET A 449 21.43 19.11 -19.83
CA MET A 449 20.15 18.81 -19.16
C MET A 449 19.12 19.93 -19.30
N GLY A 450 19.56 21.14 -19.72
CA GLY A 450 18.71 22.33 -19.74
C GLY A 450 18.44 22.91 -18.35
N PHE A 451 19.30 22.63 -17.37
CA PHE A 451 19.22 23.24 -16.04
C PHE A 451 19.61 24.72 -16.11
N ASP A 452 19.07 25.51 -15.19
CA ASP A 452 19.56 26.88 -14.97
C ASP A 452 21.00 26.80 -14.44
N PRO A 453 22.00 27.33 -15.16
CA PRO A 453 23.39 27.15 -14.79
C PRO A 453 23.76 27.84 -13.46
N VAL A 454 23.09 28.94 -13.11
CA VAL A 454 23.34 29.67 -11.86
C VAL A 454 22.74 28.87 -10.68
N VAL A 455 21.50 28.44 -10.82
CA VAL A 455 20.80 27.62 -9.78
C VAL A 455 21.56 26.33 -9.55
N PHE A 456 21.94 25.61 -10.60
CA PHE A 456 22.64 24.33 -10.48
C PHE A 456 24.04 24.47 -9.85
N ALA A 457 24.80 25.52 -10.25
CA ALA A 457 26.12 25.80 -9.64
C ALA A 457 25.99 26.13 -8.14
N GLN A 458 25.01 26.97 -7.77
CA GLN A 458 24.74 27.28 -6.36
C GLN A 458 24.33 26.03 -5.58
N THR A 459 23.46 25.18 -6.14
CA THR A 459 23.03 23.91 -5.55
C THR A 459 24.21 22.97 -5.29
N ALA A 460 25.11 22.79 -6.29
CA ALA A 460 26.28 21.93 -6.15
C ALA A 460 27.26 22.45 -5.09
N ARG A 461 27.45 23.77 -5.01
CA ARG A 461 28.30 24.40 -4.00
C ARG A 461 27.73 24.20 -2.61
N ALA A 462 26.46 24.56 -2.38
CA ALA A 462 25.80 24.39 -1.09
C ALA A 462 25.79 22.92 -0.61
N TYR A 463 25.58 21.99 -1.56
CA TYR A 463 25.67 20.56 -1.27
C TYR A 463 27.08 20.14 -0.82
N ASN A 464 28.14 20.63 -1.49
CA ASN A 464 29.51 20.31 -1.13
C ASN A 464 29.92 20.92 0.22
N ASP A 465 29.51 22.15 0.49
CA ASP A 465 29.78 22.81 1.79
C ASP A 465 29.12 22.03 2.94
N ALA A 466 27.90 21.57 2.76
CA ALA A 466 27.20 20.73 3.74
C ALA A 466 27.85 19.35 3.89
N ALA A 467 28.25 18.71 2.78
CA ALA A 467 28.91 17.41 2.79
C ALA A 467 30.30 17.46 3.45
N ALA A 468 30.99 18.61 3.36
CA ALA A 468 32.25 18.87 4.04
C ALA A 468 32.09 19.31 5.52
N GLY A 469 30.84 19.45 6.01
CA GLY A 469 30.56 19.93 7.36
C GLY A 469 30.79 21.43 7.56
N GLN A 470 30.94 22.22 6.49
CA GLN A 470 31.17 23.66 6.53
C GLN A 470 29.88 24.47 6.63
N ALA A 471 28.74 23.85 6.32
CA ALA A 471 27.41 24.42 6.42
C ALA A 471 26.38 23.36 6.85
N GLN A 472 25.25 23.82 7.38
CA GLN A 472 24.10 22.92 7.59
C GLN A 472 23.37 22.68 6.27
N ASP A 473 22.96 21.42 6.04
CA ASP A 473 22.11 21.09 4.91
C ASP A 473 20.69 21.66 5.12
N PRO A 474 20.11 22.37 4.15
CA PRO A 474 18.79 22.99 4.29
C PRO A 474 17.64 21.97 4.46
N PHE A 475 17.87 20.70 4.11
CA PHE A 475 16.90 19.61 4.26
C PHE A 475 17.20 18.73 5.48
N GLY A 476 18.23 19.07 6.29
CA GLY A 476 18.61 18.36 7.49
C GLY A 476 19.40 17.07 7.26
N LYS A 477 19.90 16.82 6.05
CA LYS A 477 20.74 15.66 5.75
C LYS A 477 22.08 15.78 6.45
N THR A 478 22.52 14.71 7.13
CA THR A 478 23.79 14.74 7.85
C THR A 478 24.98 14.61 6.89
N ALA A 479 26.12 15.24 7.20
CA ALA A 479 27.32 15.12 6.39
C ALA A 479 27.78 13.65 6.24
N ALA A 480 27.52 12.79 7.21
CA ALA A 480 27.82 11.36 7.16
C ALA A 480 27.00 10.62 6.07
N ASP A 481 25.82 11.13 5.72
CA ASP A 481 24.96 10.57 4.69
C ASP A 481 25.18 11.21 3.31
N MET A 482 26.13 12.13 3.20
CA MET A 482 26.48 12.82 1.98
C MET A 482 27.82 12.34 1.42
N SER A 483 28.06 12.60 0.15
CA SER A 483 29.38 12.47 -0.46
C SER A 483 29.65 13.75 -1.25
N PRO A 484 30.69 14.51 -0.92
CA PRO A 484 31.03 15.70 -1.72
C PRO A 484 31.17 15.33 -3.20
N MET A 485 30.67 16.17 -4.09
CA MET A 485 30.87 16.01 -5.52
C MET A 485 32.35 16.19 -5.84
N GLY A 486 33.01 15.06 -6.19
CA GLY A 486 34.41 15.02 -6.58
C GLY A 486 34.62 15.37 -8.05
N GLU A 487 35.62 14.74 -8.67
CA GLU A 487 35.96 14.96 -10.07
C GLU A 487 34.99 14.28 -11.05
N GLY A 488 34.83 14.88 -12.23
CA GLY A 488 34.08 14.31 -13.32
C GLY A 488 34.69 13.01 -13.90
N PRO A 489 34.02 12.37 -14.82
CA PRO A 489 32.77 12.83 -15.44
C PRO A 489 31.58 12.76 -14.50
N TYR A 490 30.63 13.67 -14.70
CA TYR A 490 29.36 13.73 -13.97
C TYR A 490 28.23 13.06 -14.73
N TYR A 491 27.26 12.55 -14.00
CA TYR A 491 26.12 11.82 -14.53
C TYR A 491 24.82 12.39 -13.97
N ALA A 492 23.82 12.61 -14.81
CA ALA A 492 22.44 12.84 -14.42
C ALA A 492 21.62 11.60 -14.77
N ILE A 493 20.93 11.02 -13.80
CA ILE A 493 20.06 9.84 -13.98
C ILE A 493 18.63 10.27 -13.79
N ASP A 494 17.78 10.04 -14.79
CA ASP A 494 16.35 10.35 -14.72
C ASP A 494 15.65 9.41 -13.74
N VAL A 495 15.08 9.99 -12.67
CA VAL A 495 14.30 9.30 -11.65
C VAL A 495 12.87 9.85 -11.56
N SER A 496 12.41 10.57 -12.57
CA SER A 496 11.06 11.14 -12.67
C SER A 496 9.97 10.08 -12.63
N ILE A 497 8.73 10.47 -12.33
CA ILE A 497 7.57 9.54 -12.36
C ILE A 497 7.33 8.95 -13.75
N THR A 498 7.74 9.64 -14.80
CA THR A 498 7.65 9.21 -16.20
C THR A 498 8.78 8.28 -16.63
N SER A 499 9.76 8.01 -15.77
CA SER A 499 10.90 7.14 -16.06
C SER A 499 10.46 5.70 -16.31
N ARG A 500 10.66 5.20 -17.55
CA ARG A 500 10.20 3.86 -17.95
C ARG A 500 11.07 2.72 -17.42
N LEU A 501 12.37 2.96 -17.24
CA LEU A 501 13.32 1.93 -16.78
C LEU A 501 13.54 1.95 -15.28
N PHE A 502 13.11 3.03 -14.62
CA PHE A 502 13.11 3.16 -13.17
C PHE A 502 11.72 3.62 -12.69
N PRO A 503 10.68 2.78 -12.88
CA PRO A 503 9.31 3.19 -12.63
C PRO A 503 9.06 3.52 -11.16
N LEU A 504 8.18 4.49 -10.89
CA LEU A 504 7.60 4.71 -9.58
C LEU A 504 6.38 3.83 -9.39
N THR A 505 6.39 3.02 -8.35
CA THR A 505 5.18 2.31 -7.91
C THR A 505 4.26 3.25 -7.15
N THR A 506 2.96 3.13 -7.39
CA THR A 506 1.94 4.02 -6.80
C THR A 506 0.80 3.23 -6.17
N LEU A 507 0.22 3.78 -5.10
CA LEU A 507 -1.01 3.31 -4.48
C LEU A 507 -1.85 4.49 -3.99
N THR A 508 -3.18 4.33 -3.93
CA THR A 508 -4.11 5.37 -3.46
C THR A 508 -4.17 5.40 -1.94
N LEU A 509 -4.31 6.61 -1.38
CA LEU A 509 -4.41 6.86 0.06
C LEU A 509 -5.76 7.47 0.47
N GLY A 510 -6.50 8.07 -0.46
CA GLY A 510 -7.84 8.61 -0.25
C GLY A 510 -8.92 7.51 -0.16
N GLY A 511 -10.03 7.82 0.48
CA GLY A 511 -11.15 6.89 0.69
C GLY A 511 -12.35 7.52 1.37
N LEU A 512 -13.22 6.69 1.91
CA LEU A 512 -14.39 7.09 2.69
C LEU A 512 -13.97 7.75 4.00
N LYS A 513 -14.65 8.83 4.37
CA LYS A 513 -14.53 9.41 5.71
C LYS A 513 -15.19 8.49 6.72
N VAL A 514 -14.51 8.28 7.83
CA VAL A 514 -15.02 7.44 8.92
C VAL A 514 -14.92 8.17 10.25
N GLU A 515 -15.78 7.83 11.17
CA GLU A 515 -15.63 8.17 12.57
C GLU A 515 -14.40 7.45 13.13
N GLU A 516 -13.51 8.19 13.73
CA GLU A 516 -12.18 7.67 14.07
C GLU A 516 -12.19 6.63 15.19
N GLU A 517 -13.17 6.69 16.09
CA GLU A 517 -13.28 5.72 17.19
C GLU A 517 -13.85 4.38 16.76
N THR A 518 -14.84 4.39 15.87
CA THR A 518 -15.65 3.22 15.51
C THR A 518 -15.32 2.66 14.13
N GLY A 519 -14.93 3.51 13.18
CA GLY A 519 -14.81 3.17 11.77
C GLY A 519 -16.12 3.24 10.99
N ALA A 520 -17.21 3.76 11.61
CA ALA A 520 -18.47 4.00 10.92
C ALA A 520 -18.30 5.04 9.82
N VAL A 521 -18.87 4.80 8.63
CA VAL A 521 -18.76 5.71 7.49
C VAL A 521 -19.57 6.98 7.78
N LEU A 522 -18.97 8.14 7.58
CA LEU A 522 -19.61 9.43 7.73
C LEU A 522 -20.29 9.86 6.43
N ASN A 523 -21.48 10.40 6.52
CA ASN A 523 -22.15 11.04 5.39
C ASN A 523 -21.60 12.46 5.14
N THR A 524 -22.10 13.14 4.10
CA THR A 524 -21.67 14.50 3.74
C THR A 524 -21.97 15.56 4.81
N ALA A 525 -22.86 15.28 5.76
CA ALA A 525 -23.13 16.12 6.92
C ALA A 525 -22.26 15.77 8.15
N GLY A 526 -21.31 14.83 7.99
CA GLY A 526 -20.41 14.41 9.07
C GLY A 526 -21.07 13.49 10.11
N LYS A 527 -22.24 12.88 9.81
CA LYS A 527 -22.93 11.96 10.71
C LYS A 527 -22.67 10.51 10.30
N PRO A 528 -22.50 9.56 11.25
CA PRO A 528 -22.36 8.15 10.96
C PRO A 528 -23.57 7.59 10.20
N ILE A 529 -23.32 6.78 9.18
CA ILE A 529 -24.34 5.99 8.48
C ILE A 529 -24.50 4.69 9.25
N LYS A 530 -25.67 4.49 9.86
CA LYS A 530 -25.95 3.30 10.68
C LYS A 530 -25.75 2.02 9.88
N GLY A 531 -25.04 1.07 10.47
CA GLY A 531 -24.77 -0.24 9.88
C GLY A 531 -23.72 -0.23 8.75
N LEU A 532 -23.02 0.89 8.50
CA LEU A 532 -21.98 0.96 7.48
C LEU A 532 -20.63 1.36 8.07
N TYR A 533 -19.64 0.50 7.86
CA TYR A 533 -18.25 0.69 8.29
C TYR A 533 -17.30 0.62 7.11
N ALA A 534 -16.12 1.23 7.25
CA ALA A 534 -15.06 1.07 6.26
C ALA A 534 -13.68 0.93 6.94
N ALA A 535 -12.80 0.13 6.32
CA ALA A 535 -11.49 -0.17 6.87
C ALA A 535 -10.43 -0.31 5.76
N GLY A 536 -9.16 -0.14 6.15
CA GLY A 536 -8.02 -0.18 5.24
C GLY A 536 -8.09 0.94 4.20
N ARG A 537 -7.58 0.68 2.99
CA ARG A 537 -7.52 1.71 1.94
C ARG A 537 -8.88 2.07 1.31
N THR A 538 -9.97 1.45 1.73
CA THR A 538 -11.34 1.91 1.41
C THR A 538 -11.73 3.13 2.25
N ALA A 539 -11.07 3.33 3.39
CA ALA A 539 -11.30 4.41 4.34
C ALA A 539 -10.09 5.32 4.50
N ILE A 540 -10.31 6.52 5.02
CA ILE A 540 -9.25 7.38 5.55
C ILE A 540 -8.73 6.74 6.84
N GLY A 541 -7.40 6.63 6.97
CA GLY A 541 -6.71 6.06 8.12
C GLY A 541 -5.35 6.70 8.36
N VAL A 542 -4.56 6.10 9.24
CA VAL A 542 -3.25 6.61 9.65
C VAL A 542 -2.28 6.77 8.47
N CYS A 543 -2.38 5.89 7.45
CA CYS A 543 -1.51 5.94 6.28
C CYS A 543 -2.01 6.88 5.17
N SER A 544 -3.09 7.65 5.38
CA SER A 544 -3.74 8.40 4.29
C SER A 544 -3.11 9.76 3.96
N HIS A 545 -1.91 10.09 4.49
CA HIS A 545 -1.13 11.25 4.07
C HIS A 545 0.22 10.81 3.46
N LEU A 546 1.17 10.35 4.26
CA LEU A 546 2.43 9.77 3.79
C LEU A 546 2.51 8.29 4.17
N TYR A 547 3.13 7.52 3.30
CA TYR A 547 3.27 6.09 3.46
C TYR A 547 4.70 5.72 3.88
N VAL A 548 4.83 4.90 4.90
CA VAL A 548 6.07 4.19 5.22
C VAL A 548 5.87 2.68 5.07
N SER A 549 6.96 1.91 4.92
CA SER A 549 6.84 0.49 4.62
C SER A 549 6.08 -0.27 5.70
N GLY A 550 4.99 -0.90 5.30
CA GLY A 550 4.15 -1.69 6.19
C GLY A 550 3.06 -0.90 6.93
N LEU A 551 3.03 0.44 6.84
CA LEU A 551 2.02 1.25 7.53
C LEU A 551 0.60 0.95 7.04
N SER A 552 0.41 0.81 5.71
CA SER A 552 -0.91 0.43 5.18
C SER A 552 -1.35 -0.97 5.65
N ALA A 553 -0.43 -1.92 5.85
CA ALA A 553 -0.79 -3.23 6.39
C ALA A 553 -1.21 -3.13 7.87
N ALA A 554 -0.46 -2.37 8.67
CA ALA A 554 -0.79 -2.13 10.08
C ALA A 554 -2.13 -1.39 10.23
N ASP A 555 -2.35 -0.34 9.44
CA ASP A 555 -3.60 0.43 9.41
C ASP A 555 -4.80 -0.43 8.96
N CYS A 556 -4.63 -1.32 7.97
CA CYS A 556 -5.63 -2.30 7.60
C CYS A 556 -6.04 -3.20 8.78
N LEU A 557 -5.07 -3.72 9.51
CA LEU A 557 -5.32 -4.60 10.66
C LEU A 557 -5.96 -3.83 11.82
N PHE A 558 -5.48 -2.63 12.11
CA PHE A 558 -6.01 -1.75 13.14
C PHE A 558 -7.45 -1.35 12.84
N SER A 559 -7.72 -0.78 11.66
CA SER A 559 -9.05 -0.28 11.29
C SER A 559 -10.09 -1.39 11.12
N GLY A 560 -9.68 -2.57 10.62
CA GLY A 560 -10.56 -3.73 10.54
C GLY A 560 -11.01 -4.24 11.92
N ARG A 561 -10.07 -4.35 12.87
CA ARG A 561 -10.37 -4.73 14.25
C ARG A 561 -11.22 -3.68 14.95
N ARG A 562 -10.95 -2.40 14.75
CA ARG A 562 -11.73 -1.28 15.29
C ARG A 562 -13.21 -1.37 14.88
N ALA A 563 -13.49 -1.55 13.59
CA ALA A 563 -14.86 -1.70 13.09
C ALA A 563 -15.57 -2.91 13.70
N ALA A 564 -14.88 -4.03 13.82
CA ALA A 564 -15.43 -5.24 14.43
C ALA A 564 -15.72 -5.06 15.94
N ALA A 565 -14.85 -4.39 16.67
CA ALA A 565 -15.01 -4.11 18.09
C ALA A 565 -16.27 -3.25 18.37
N ASP A 566 -16.51 -2.22 17.56
CA ASP A 566 -17.69 -1.36 17.70
C ASP A 566 -18.98 -2.15 17.43
N MET A 567 -19.02 -2.95 16.35
CA MET A 567 -20.17 -3.81 16.07
C MET A 567 -20.43 -4.85 17.16
N ALA A 568 -19.40 -5.31 17.86
CA ALA A 568 -19.55 -6.21 18.99
C ALA A 568 -20.09 -5.49 20.23
N ALA A 569 -19.61 -4.28 20.51
CA ALA A 569 -20.04 -3.48 21.66
C ALA A 569 -21.51 -3.03 21.59
N ALA A 570 -22.06 -2.85 20.39
CA ALA A 570 -23.46 -2.47 20.18
C ALA A 570 -24.51 -3.50 20.68
N VAL A 571 -24.11 -4.52 21.43
CA VAL A 571 -24.97 -5.61 21.99
C VAL A 571 -25.56 -5.26 23.34
N ASN A 572 -24.98 -4.32 24.07
CA ASN A 572 -25.33 -4.01 25.46
C ASN A 572 -26.31 -2.86 25.58
#